data_6400c8fc272fad48a33b398a52ed517a
#
_entry.id   6400c8fc272fad48a33b398a52ed517a
#
_cell.length_a   1.000
_cell.length_b   1.000
_cell.length_c   1.000
_cell.angle_alpha   90.00
_cell.angle_beta   90.00
_cell.angle_gamma   90.00
#
_symmetry.space_group_name_H-M   'P 1'
#
loop_
_entity.id
_entity.type
_entity.pdbx_description
1 polymer ?
#
loop_
_entity_poly.entity_id
_entity_poly.type
_entity_poly.pdbx_seq_one_letter_code
_entity_poly.pdbx_strand_id
1 'polypeptide(L)'
;MATFDEQILRAWDEWEETTGAEANNPDDFLSWAMEHKKLVPRLQDLKKIFRKQITSALRTAMRRDPDGFSYRAKQCVAISDGGMQLRLWFDTDKGGTSNLRQRAVRQRREAIASDVYRAVCDAEHMNKVFPEDPQLNFLTDFSDDIAERRAADLLDDDRDDEAA
;
A
#
# COMPACT_ATOMS: atom_id res chain seq x y z
N MET A 1 9.55 -1.55 27.26
CA MET A 1 10.46 -0.93 26.27
C MET A 1 9.61 -0.60 25.05
N ALA A 2 9.62 0.66 24.60
CA ALA A 2 8.82 1.11 23.47
C ALA A 2 9.09 0.26 22.20
N THR A 3 8.06 -0.01 21.42
CA THR A 3 8.20 -0.65 20.10
C THR A 3 8.92 0.29 19.13
N PHE A 4 9.40 -0.23 18.01
CA PHE A 4 10.06 0.63 17.00
C PHE A 4 9.07 1.63 16.38
N ASP A 5 7.82 1.20 16.17
CA ASP A 5 6.77 2.08 15.68
C ASP A 5 6.43 3.21 16.67
N GLU A 6 6.42 2.91 17.97
CA GLU A 6 6.23 3.94 19.01
C GLU A 6 7.42 4.91 19.09
N GLN A 7 8.66 4.43 18.83
CA GLN A 7 9.83 5.31 18.72
C GLN A 7 9.71 6.26 17.53
N ILE A 8 9.28 5.73 16.37
CA ILE A 8 9.05 6.54 15.16
C ILE A 8 8.02 7.62 15.43
N LEU A 9 6.87 7.27 15.97
CA LEU A 9 5.78 8.24 16.23
C LEU A 9 6.21 9.33 17.21
N ARG A 10 6.85 8.98 18.31
CA ARG A 10 7.36 9.98 19.27
C ARG A 10 8.42 10.90 18.67
N ALA A 11 9.33 10.33 17.87
CA ALA A 11 10.35 11.11 17.20
C ALA A 11 9.75 12.03 16.12
N TRP A 12 8.69 11.56 15.44
CA TRP A 12 7.95 12.35 14.46
C TRP A 12 7.27 13.55 15.12
N ASP A 13 6.52 13.33 16.21
CA ASP A 13 5.85 14.39 16.96
C ASP A 13 6.85 15.47 17.43
N GLU A 14 8.00 15.03 17.98
CA GLU A 14 9.08 15.95 18.41
C GLU A 14 9.65 16.75 17.23
N TRP A 15 9.86 16.12 16.10
CA TRP A 15 10.37 16.76 14.90
C TRP A 15 9.35 17.75 14.30
N GLU A 16 8.09 17.37 14.24
CA GLU A 16 6.99 18.19 13.74
C GLU A 16 6.82 19.47 14.56
N GLU A 17 6.93 19.40 15.89
CA GLU A 17 6.93 20.57 16.78
C GLU A 17 8.08 21.52 16.48
N THR A 18 9.27 21.00 16.09
CA THR A 18 10.43 21.83 15.77
C THR A 18 10.35 22.43 14.37
N THR A 19 9.70 21.77 13.43
CA THR A 19 9.64 22.18 12.02
C THR A 19 8.53 23.19 11.76
N GLY A 20 7.38 23.04 12.42
CA GLY A 20 6.22 23.95 12.33
C GLY A 20 5.63 24.07 10.91
N ALA A 21 5.87 23.09 10.02
CA ALA A 21 5.38 23.07 8.66
C ALA A 21 3.95 22.50 8.59
N GLU A 22 3.15 22.97 7.62
CA GLU A 22 1.78 22.47 7.39
C GLU A 22 1.75 21.01 6.90
N ALA A 23 2.84 20.57 6.26
CA ALA A 23 3.03 19.19 5.82
C ALA A 23 4.54 18.86 5.78
N ASN A 24 4.88 17.62 6.10
CA ASN A 24 6.26 17.20 6.32
C ASN A 24 6.64 16.01 5.42
N ASN A 25 7.90 16.04 4.92
CA ASN A 25 8.45 14.97 4.10
C ASN A 25 9.11 13.88 4.99
N PRO A 26 8.72 12.59 4.86
CA PRO A 26 9.34 11.50 5.62
C PRO A 26 10.84 11.34 5.42
N ASP A 27 11.42 11.73 4.28
CA ASP A 27 12.85 11.63 4.02
C ASP A 27 13.65 12.67 4.82
N ASP A 28 13.10 13.86 5.02
CA ASP A 28 13.68 14.90 5.87
C ASP A 28 13.63 14.48 7.34
N PHE A 29 12.52 13.91 7.76
CA PHE A 29 12.40 13.30 9.09
C PHE A 29 13.41 12.18 9.29
N LEU A 30 13.56 11.27 8.33
CA LEU A 30 14.51 10.17 8.43
C LEU A 30 15.94 10.69 8.62
N SER A 31 16.33 11.70 7.85
CA SER A 31 17.64 12.34 7.94
C SER A 31 17.88 12.95 9.34
N TRP A 32 16.91 13.70 9.83
CA TRP A 32 16.95 14.28 11.17
C TRP A 32 16.99 13.21 12.28
N ALA A 33 16.14 12.18 12.16
CA ALA A 33 16.04 11.11 13.16
C ALA A 33 17.32 10.27 13.25
N MET A 34 18.02 10.07 12.13
CA MET A 34 19.33 9.41 12.10
C MET A 34 20.43 10.28 12.70
N GLU A 35 20.48 11.56 12.36
CA GLU A 35 21.48 12.52 12.91
C GLU A 35 21.35 12.62 14.43
N HIS A 36 20.11 12.70 14.94
CA HIS A 36 19.82 12.84 16.36
C HIS A 36 19.72 11.49 17.10
N LYS A 37 19.99 10.36 16.42
CA LYS A 37 19.95 8.99 16.99
C LYS A 37 18.62 8.66 17.70
N LYS A 38 17.50 9.15 17.16
CA LYS A 38 16.17 8.95 17.73
C LYS A 38 15.62 7.55 17.48
N LEU A 39 16.13 6.85 16.47
CA LEU A 39 15.68 5.52 16.08
C LEU A 39 16.75 4.47 16.36
N VAL A 40 16.46 3.54 17.24
CA VAL A 40 17.38 2.45 17.63
C VAL A 40 16.69 1.10 17.38
N PRO A 41 16.76 0.55 16.15
CA PRO A 41 16.13 -0.72 15.82
C PRO A 41 16.86 -1.89 16.50
N ARG A 42 16.08 -2.82 17.09
CA ARG A 42 16.58 -4.09 17.62
C ARG A 42 16.61 -5.13 16.50
N LEU A 43 17.28 -6.27 16.70
CA LEU A 43 17.34 -7.36 15.70
C LEU A 43 15.94 -7.81 15.24
N GLN A 44 14.98 -7.91 16.16
CA GLN A 44 13.59 -8.25 15.82
C GLN A 44 12.89 -7.17 14.98
N ASP A 45 13.23 -5.90 15.18
CA ASP A 45 12.71 -4.78 14.39
C ASP A 45 13.29 -4.81 12.98
N LEU A 46 14.59 -5.12 12.82
CA LEU A 46 15.22 -5.37 11.52
C LEU A 46 14.56 -6.53 10.77
N LYS A 47 14.26 -7.64 11.45
CA LYS A 47 13.51 -8.77 10.84
C LYS A 47 12.12 -8.34 10.35
N LYS A 48 11.43 -7.46 11.08
CA LYS A 48 10.14 -6.89 10.65
C LYS A 48 10.32 -6.00 9.41
N ILE A 49 11.35 -5.15 9.39
CA ILE A 49 11.68 -4.28 8.26
C ILE A 49 11.96 -5.13 7.02
N PHE A 50 12.82 -6.15 7.11
CA PHE A 50 13.10 -7.04 5.98
C PHE A 50 11.86 -7.80 5.49
N ARG A 51 11.02 -8.29 6.41
CA ARG A 51 9.77 -8.94 6.04
C ARG A 51 8.83 -7.98 5.30
N LYS A 52 8.74 -6.73 5.77
CA LYS A 52 7.96 -5.67 5.11
C LYS A 52 8.52 -5.38 3.71
N GLN A 53 9.84 -5.27 3.58
CA GLN A 53 10.51 -5.06 2.29
C GLN A 53 10.27 -6.21 1.31
N ILE A 54 10.39 -7.47 1.78
CA ILE A 54 10.10 -8.66 0.96
C ILE A 54 8.63 -8.64 0.50
N THR A 55 7.70 -8.40 1.40
CA THR A 55 6.27 -8.36 1.03
C THR A 55 5.95 -7.19 0.11
N SER A 56 6.63 -6.05 0.25
CA SER A 56 6.51 -4.91 -0.66
C SER A 56 6.99 -5.28 -2.07
N ALA A 57 8.18 -5.86 -2.18
CA ALA A 57 8.71 -6.31 -3.47
C ALA A 57 7.79 -7.31 -4.17
N LEU A 58 7.23 -8.27 -3.41
CA LEU A 58 6.26 -9.23 -3.96
C LEU A 58 4.95 -8.57 -4.43
N ARG A 59 4.51 -7.50 -3.76
CA ARG A 59 3.29 -6.76 -4.12
C ARG A 59 3.45 -5.89 -5.36
N THR A 60 4.64 -5.34 -5.55
CA THR A 60 4.93 -4.40 -6.64
C THR A 60 5.44 -5.07 -7.92
N ALA A 61 5.79 -6.37 -7.84
CA ALA A 61 6.21 -7.13 -9.00
C ALA A 61 5.06 -7.23 -10.03
N MET A 62 5.27 -6.67 -11.22
CA MET A 62 4.31 -6.63 -12.31
C MET A 62 4.81 -7.43 -13.51
N ARG A 63 3.88 -7.90 -14.33
CA ARG A 63 4.10 -8.46 -15.67
C ARG A 63 3.10 -7.84 -16.62
N ARG A 64 3.40 -7.92 -17.93
CA ARG A 64 2.50 -7.49 -18.99
C ARG A 64 1.83 -8.70 -19.62
N ASP A 65 0.54 -8.59 -19.85
CA ASP A 65 -0.26 -9.57 -20.58
C ASP A 65 -0.10 -9.34 -22.08
N PRO A 66 -0.16 -10.38 -22.95
CA PRO A 66 -0.18 -10.20 -24.39
C PRO A 66 -1.29 -9.27 -24.91
N ASP A 67 -2.39 -9.12 -24.17
CA ASP A 67 -3.48 -8.18 -24.49
C ASP A 67 -3.17 -6.73 -24.05
N GLY A 68 -1.93 -6.40 -23.65
CA GLY A 68 -1.42 -5.05 -23.40
C GLY A 68 -1.59 -4.53 -21.96
N PHE A 69 -2.37 -5.15 -21.09
CA PHE A 69 -2.54 -4.69 -19.72
C PHE A 69 -1.51 -5.26 -18.73
N SER A 70 -1.20 -4.49 -17.70
CA SER A 70 -0.27 -4.91 -16.65
C SER A 70 -1.00 -5.64 -15.52
N TYR A 71 -0.39 -6.71 -15.01
CA TYR A 71 -0.92 -7.48 -13.88
C TYR A 71 0.17 -7.84 -12.87
N ARG A 72 -0.24 -8.15 -11.64
CA ARG A 72 0.70 -8.55 -10.58
C ARG A 72 1.29 -9.93 -10.85
N ALA A 73 2.61 -10.01 -10.83
CA ALA A 73 3.35 -11.26 -10.98
C ALA A 73 3.14 -12.24 -9.81
N LYS A 74 2.77 -11.72 -8.62
CA LYS A 74 2.59 -12.50 -7.39
C LYS A 74 1.24 -12.19 -6.73
N GLN A 75 0.58 -13.24 -6.26
CA GLN A 75 -0.67 -13.16 -5.50
C GLN A 75 -0.45 -13.62 -4.06
N CYS A 76 -1.20 -13.03 -3.14
CA CYS A 76 -1.16 -13.36 -1.72
C CYS A 76 -2.51 -13.90 -1.26
N VAL A 77 -2.48 -14.92 -0.43
CA VAL A 77 -3.67 -15.47 0.24
C VAL A 77 -3.36 -15.69 1.72
N ALA A 78 -4.29 -15.26 2.57
CA ALA A 78 -4.26 -15.61 3.99
C ALA A 78 -5.05 -16.91 4.21
N ILE A 79 -4.41 -17.84 4.92
CA ILE A 79 -5.04 -19.09 5.36
C ILE A 79 -4.93 -19.19 6.88
N SER A 80 -5.88 -19.89 7.49
CA SER A 80 -5.82 -20.26 8.91
C SER A 80 -5.38 -21.71 9.00
N ASP A 81 -4.30 -21.97 9.72
CA ASP A 81 -3.80 -23.31 9.98
C ASP A 81 -3.49 -23.45 11.47
N GLY A 82 -4.17 -24.38 12.14
CA GLY A 82 -4.00 -24.62 13.59
C GLY A 82 -4.20 -23.38 14.46
N GLY A 83 -5.07 -22.44 14.07
CA GLY A 83 -5.32 -21.18 14.79
C GLY A 83 -4.33 -20.06 14.47
N MET A 84 -3.31 -20.33 13.66
CA MET A 84 -2.38 -19.30 13.16
C MET A 84 -2.79 -18.81 11.79
N GLN A 85 -2.69 -17.49 11.57
CA GLN A 85 -2.86 -16.88 10.26
C GLN A 85 -1.54 -16.88 9.49
N LEU A 86 -1.51 -17.64 8.39
CA LEU A 86 -0.38 -17.69 7.47
C LEU A 86 -0.68 -16.90 6.21
N ARG A 87 0.29 -16.16 5.72
CA ARG A 87 0.22 -15.49 4.42
C ARG A 87 1.12 -16.22 3.43
N LEU A 88 0.49 -16.82 2.43
CA LEU A 88 1.17 -17.56 1.38
C LEU A 88 1.19 -16.74 0.10
N TRP A 89 2.27 -16.81 -0.63
CA TRP A 89 2.47 -16.16 -1.92
C TRP A 89 2.63 -17.21 -3.01
N PHE A 90 2.05 -16.95 -4.17
CA PHE A 90 2.19 -17.80 -5.34
C PHE A 90 2.35 -16.96 -6.61
N ASP A 91 2.96 -17.56 -7.63
CA ASP A 91 3.13 -16.94 -8.94
C ASP A 91 1.79 -16.92 -9.67
N THR A 92 1.44 -15.79 -10.28
CA THR A 92 0.15 -15.59 -10.95
C THR A 92 -0.06 -16.55 -12.11
N ASP A 93 1.02 -16.84 -12.88
CA ASP A 93 0.93 -17.66 -14.10
C ASP A 93 1.11 -19.15 -13.82
N LYS A 94 1.89 -19.49 -12.82
CA LYS A 94 2.39 -20.87 -12.60
C LYS A 94 1.91 -21.50 -11.28
N GLY A 95 1.36 -20.69 -10.37
CA GLY A 95 1.09 -21.14 -9.00
C GLY A 95 -0.37 -21.14 -8.61
N GLY A 96 -0.59 -21.72 -7.44
CA GLY A 96 -1.88 -21.79 -6.78
C GLY A 96 -2.87 -22.77 -7.43
N THR A 97 -3.76 -23.31 -6.60
CA THR A 97 -4.94 -24.03 -7.07
C THR A 97 -6.04 -23.07 -7.47
N SER A 98 -7.05 -23.51 -8.20
CA SER A 98 -8.25 -22.71 -8.53
C SER A 98 -8.88 -22.07 -7.29
N ASN A 99 -8.99 -22.83 -6.21
CA ASN A 99 -9.53 -22.33 -4.93
C ASN A 99 -8.64 -21.21 -4.32
N LEU A 100 -7.34 -21.38 -4.32
CA LEU A 100 -6.42 -20.34 -3.80
C LEU A 100 -6.48 -19.07 -4.64
N ARG A 101 -6.58 -19.17 -5.97
CA ARG A 101 -6.74 -18.01 -6.87
C ARG A 101 -8.03 -17.24 -6.58
N GLN A 102 -9.16 -17.94 -6.48
CA GLN A 102 -10.46 -17.33 -6.15
C GLN A 102 -10.43 -16.67 -4.76
N ARG A 103 -9.82 -17.34 -3.78
CA ARG A 103 -9.69 -16.82 -2.42
C ARG A 103 -8.79 -15.58 -2.37
N ALA A 104 -7.69 -15.55 -3.11
CA ALA A 104 -6.80 -14.39 -3.19
C ALA A 104 -7.52 -13.16 -3.76
N VAL A 105 -8.29 -13.31 -4.84
CA VAL A 105 -9.08 -12.23 -5.44
C VAL A 105 -10.15 -11.72 -4.46
N ARG A 106 -10.87 -12.63 -3.78
CA ARG A 106 -11.89 -12.25 -2.80
C ARG A 106 -11.29 -11.49 -1.63
N GLN A 107 -10.20 -11.98 -1.04
CA GLN A 107 -9.52 -11.31 0.08
C GLN A 107 -8.97 -9.95 -0.32
N ARG A 108 -8.47 -9.82 -1.55
CA ARG A 108 -8.01 -8.53 -2.07
C ARG A 108 -9.14 -7.53 -2.24
N ARG A 109 -10.29 -7.98 -2.78
CA ARG A 109 -11.49 -7.14 -2.88
C ARG A 109 -11.92 -6.64 -1.51
N GLU A 110 -11.92 -7.52 -0.49
CA GLU A 110 -12.29 -7.17 0.88
C GLU A 110 -11.33 -6.15 1.50
N ALA A 111 -10.01 -6.30 1.27
CA ALA A 111 -9.02 -5.35 1.72
C ALA A 111 -9.22 -3.97 1.07
N ILE A 112 -9.49 -3.92 -0.24
CA ILE A 112 -9.78 -2.67 -0.97
C ILE A 112 -11.06 -2.02 -0.41
N ALA A 113 -12.12 -2.79 -0.19
CA ALA A 113 -13.37 -2.27 0.38
C ALA A 113 -13.16 -1.66 1.78
N SER A 114 -12.30 -2.28 2.61
CA SER A 114 -11.94 -1.72 3.92
C SER A 114 -11.13 -0.42 3.80
N ASP A 115 -10.24 -0.31 2.82
CA ASP A 115 -9.47 0.92 2.59
C ASP A 115 -10.37 2.05 2.07
N VAL A 116 -11.29 1.75 1.15
CA VAL A 116 -12.32 2.69 0.67
C VAL A 116 -13.20 3.19 1.82
N TYR A 117 -13.66 2.28 2.70
CA TYR A 117 -14.45 2.65 3.86
C TYR A 117 -13.71 3.63 4.78
N ARG A 118 -12.41 3.40 5.06
CA ARG A 118 -11.61 4.34 5.85
C ARG A 118 -11.51 5.71 5.19
N ALA A 119 -11.27 5.76 3.88
CA ALA A 119 -11.17 7.02 3.14
C ALA A 119 -12.49 7.83 3.20
N VAL A 120 -13.65 7.14 3.14
CA VAL A 120 -14.96 7.77 3.34
C VAL A 120 -15.10 8.35 4.76
N CYS A 121 -14.73 7.56 5.79
CA CYS A 121 -14.76 8.03 7.17
C CYS A 121 -13.83 9.22 7.41
N ASP A 122 -12.64 9.22 6.81
CA ASP A 122 -11.69 10.34 6.91
C ASP A 122 -12.27 11.62 6.30
N ALA A 123 -12.86 11.54 5.11
CA ALA A 123 -13.52 12.67 4.47
C ALA A 123 -14.69 13.22 5.30
N GLU A 124 -15.54 12.31 5.80
CA GLU A 124 -16.66 12.70 6.67
C GLU A 124 -16.18 13.37 7.97
N HIS A 125 -15.10 12.87 8.57
CA HIS A 125 -14.53 13.45 9.78
C HIS A 125 -13.96 14.84 9.53
N MET A 126 -13.19 15.01 8.45
CA MET A 126 -12.65 16.33 8.06
C MET A 126 -13.76 17.34 7.81
N ASN A 127 -14.85 16.96 7.14
CA ASN A 127 -16.01 17.83 6.96
C ASN A 127 -16.67 18.27 8.27
N LYS A 128 -16.62 17.44 9.32
CA LYS A 128 -17.13 17.81 10.64
C LYS A 128 -16.20 18.76 11.39
N VAL A 129 -14.89 18.58 11.22
CA VAL A 129 -13.87 19.41 11.91
C VAL A 129 -13.73 20.77 11.24
N PHE A 130 -13.90 20.84 9.93
CA PHE A 130 -13.75 22.05 9.12
C PHE A 130 -15.05 22.37 8.36
N PRO A 131 -16.12 22.76 9.06
CA PRO A 131 -17.45 22.96 8.45
C PRO A 131 -17.52 24.13 7.46
N GLU A 132 -16.57 25.08 7.54
CA GLU A 132 -16.51 26.24 6.66
C GLU A 132 -15.77 25.94 5.34
N ASP A 133 -15.07 24.81 5.25
CA ASP A 133 -14.37 24.40 4.03
C ASP A 133 -15.34 23.76 3.01
N PRO A 134 -14.97 23.76 1.71
CA PRO A 134 -15.72 23.02 0.71
C PRO A 134 -15.85 21.55 1.09
N GLN A 135 -17.05 20.98 0.95
CA GLN A 135 -17.35 19.59 1.30
C GLN A 135 -16.49 18.60 0.52
N LEU A 136 -15.76 17.77 1.24
CA LEU A 136 -15.00 16.65 0.69
C LEU A 136 -15.94 15.48 0.41
N ASN A 137 -15.88 14.93 -0.80
CA ASN A 137 -16.66 13.76 -1.18
C ASN A 137 -15.73 12.69 -1.77
N PHE A 138 -15.68 11.53 -1.12
CA PHE A 138 -14.95 10.37 -1.64
C PHE A 138 -15.90 9.51 -2.48
N LEU A 139 -15.74 9.57 -3.81
CA LEU A 139 -16.54 8.77 -4.74
C LEU A 139 -16.10 7.30 -4.68
N THR A 140 -17.07 6.40 -4.57
CA THR A 140 -16.83 4.95 -4.43
C THR A 140 -17.06 4.14 -5.70
N ASP A 141 -17.56 4.77 -6.76
CA ASP A 141 -17.64 4.17 -8.09
C ASP A 141 -16.35 4.44 -8.87
N PHE A 142 -15.60 3.39 -9.16
CA PHE A 142 -14.34 3.41 -9.89
C PHE A 142 -14.44 2.89 -11.32
N SER A 143 -15.65 2.76 -11.87
CA SER A 143 -15.86 2.18 -13.19
C SER A 143 -15.16 2.97 -14.29
N ASP A 144 -15.27 4.30 -14.25
CA ASP A 144 -14.63 5.19 -15.21
C ASP A 144 -13.10 5.21 -15.03
N ASP A 145 -12.61 5.24 -13.79
CA ASP A 145 -11.18 5.17 -13.48
C ASP A 145 -10.54 3.87 -14.00
N ILE A 146 -11.25 2.75 -13.91
CA ILE A 146 -10.78 1.46 -14.43
C ILE A 146 -10.74 1.49 -15.95
N ALA A 147 -11.77 2.03 -16.60
CA ALA A 147 -11.85 2.14 -18.05
C ALA A 147 -10.73 3.04 -18.62
N GLU A 148 -10.48 4.19 -17.98
CA GLU A 148 -9.42 5.12 -18.36
C GLU A 148 -8.03 4.49 -18.25
N ARG A 149 -7.72 3.82 -17.14
CA ARG A 149 -6.44 3.13 -16.95
C ARG A 149 -6.22 2.00 -17.95
N ARG A 150 -7.29 1.28 -18.27
CA ARG A 150 -7.23 0.23 -19.29
C ARG A 150 -6.96 0.78 -20.69
N ALA A 151 -7.55 1.91 -21.02
CA ALA A 151 -7.27 2.61 -22.27
C ALA A 151 -5.81 3.12 -22.33
N ALA A 152 -5.28 3.64 -21.21
CA ALA A 152 -3.89 4.09 -21.13
C ALA A 152 -2.90 2.94 -21.30
N ASP A 153 -3.13 1.78 -20.68
CA ASP A 153 -2.29 0.58 -20.82
C ASP A 153 -2.17 0.14 -22.30
N LEU A 154 -3.26 0.24 -23.08
CA LEU A 154 -3.27 -0.10 -24.52
C LEU A 154 -2.48 0.90 -25.36
N LEU A 155 -2.54 2.20 -25.03
CA LEU A 155 -1.79 3.24 -25.76
C LEU A 155 -0.27 3.16 -25.51
N ASP A 156 0.16 2.70 -24.36
CA ASP A 156 1.59 2.50 -24.05
C ASP A 156 2.16 1.30 -24.80
N ASP A 157 1.34 0.28 -25.12
CA ASP A 157 1.72 -0.88 -25.90
C ASP A 157 2.07 -0.50 -27.36
N ASP A 158 1.24 0.34 -27.99
CA ASP A 158 1.44 0.81 -29.36
C ASP A 158 2.75 1.62 -29.50
N ARG A 159 3.24 2.28 -28.45
CA ARG A 159 4.48 3.06 -28.48
C ARG A 159 5.75 2.22 -28.38
N ASP A 160 5.70 1.12 -27.64
CA ASP A 160 6.84 0.22 -27.48
C ASP A 160 7.08 -0.60 -28.78
N ASP A 161 6.01 -0.91 -29.55
CA ASP A 161 6.10 -1.59 -30.84
C ASP A 161 6.61 -0.69 -31.97
N GLU A 162 6.39 0.62 -31.92
CA GLU A 162 6.94 1.58 -32.90
C GLU A 162 8.44 1.91 -32.67
N ALA A 163 8.99 1.59 -31.50
CA ALA A 163 10.37 1.87 -31.12
C ALA A 163 11.33 0.67 -31.32
N ALA A 164 10.83 -0.49 -31.72
CA ALA A 164 11.59 -1.73 -31.95
C ALA A 164 11.85 -1.99 -33.42
#